data_8f9ee71d35183769cd77a9c33a201cd9
#
_entry.id   8f9ee71d35183769cd77a9c33a201cd9
#
_cell.length_a   1.000
_cell.length_b   1.000
_cell.length_c   1.000
_cell.angle_alpha   90.00
_cell.angle_beta   90.00
_cell.angle_gamma   90.00
#
_symmetry.space_group_name_H-M   'P 1'
#
loop_
_entity.id
_entity.type
_entity.pdbx_description
1 polymer ?
#
loop_
_entity_poly.entity_id
_entity_poly.type
_entity_poly.pdbx_seq_one_letter_code
_entity_poly.pdbx_strand_id
1 'polypeptide(L)'
;AWEVPGLEHVPTIAEPTAPTPFHQVHPLAARFFAQSEVAISHDGGDFAADTKPEQVIVVGHPTPHRDVMALLADPDIEVIGISRTETFTGQPDKRGSRVNAAGQPTDTWLKICEAAGDVGAETVRQALTEDEFGFTGLHAAAAVCDTLGVGDTLVLGSSNPVRDASFVGMPFDGVSTYAARGAAGIDGTVSQAVGVALATQALRPDEIRAPRTLALMGDLTFIHDTNGLLIGPDEPRPGNLTIVVANDDGGGIFEALEPGADHLRGAFERVFGTPHGTDIEQLAEAYGADYR
;
A
#
# COMPACT_ATOMS: atom_id res chain seq x y z
N ALA A 1 -16.12 5.14 0.42
CA ALA A 1 -17.18 4.30 -0.14
C ALA A 1 -16.72 3.71 -1.47
N TRP A 2 -17.09 2.46 -1.72
CA TRP A 2 -16.77 1.79 -2.99
C TRP A 2 -17.37 2.54 -4.18
N GLU A 3 -16.53 2.93 -5.14
CA GLU A 3 -16.95 3.80 -6.24
C GLU A 3 -17.08 3.09 -7.60
N VAL A 4 -17.03 1.75 -7.61
CA VAL A 4 -17.13 0.97 -8.85
C VAL A 4 -18.45 0.20 -8.87
N PRO A 5 -19.54 0.81 -9.39
CA PRO A 5 -20.84 0.15 -9.46
C PRO A 5 -20.75 -1.17 -10.24
N GLY A 6 -21.44 -2.19 -9.75
CA GLY A 6 -21.48 -3.52 -10.36
C GLY A 6 -20.40 -4.48 -9.86
N LEU A 7 -19.50 -4.05 -8.98
CA LEU A 7 -18.47 -4.90 -8.34
C LEU A 7 -18.69 -5.07 -6.82
N GLU A 8 -19.84 -4.70 -6.30
CA GLU A 8 -20.14 -4.70 -4.87
C GLU A 8 -20.04 -6.10 -4.24
N HIS A 9 -20.25 -7.14 -5.03
CA HIS A 9 -20.24 -8.54 -4.57
C HIS A 9 -18.93 -9.28 -4.91
N VAL A 10 -17.99 -8.60 -5.54
CA VAL A 10 -16.76 -9.25 -6.02
C VAL A 10 -15.67 -9.16 -4.95
N PRO A 11 -15.09 -10.29 -4.50
CA PRO A 11 -13.92 -10.27 -3.63
C PRO A 11 -12.78 -9.48 -4.28
N THR A 12 -12.23 -8.51 -3.56
CA THR A 12 -11.35 -7.52 -4.15
C THR A 12 -10.09 -7.31 -3.33
N ILE A 13 -8.94 -7.47 -3.95
CA ILE A 13 -7.66 -7.01 -3.43
C ILE A 13 -7.53 -5.52 -3.80
N ALA A 14 -7.48 -4.65 -2.81
CA ALA A 14 -7.38 -3.21 -3.01
C ALA A 14 -6.01 -2.70 -2.57
N GLU A 15 -5.43 -1.79 -3.35
CA GLU A 15 -4.23 -1.06 -2.95
C GLU A 15 -4.58 0.09 -1.98
N PRO A 16 -3.67 0.58 -1.14
CA PRO A 16 -3.96 1.59 -0.11
C PRO A 16 -4.63 2.87 -0.61
N THR A 17 -4.40 3.24 -1.86
CA THR A 17 -5.00 4.44 -2.49
C THR A 17 -6.34 4.17 -3.17
N ALA A 18 -6.79 2.93 -3.18
CA ALA A 18 -8.09 2.56 -3.73
C ALA A 18 -9.22 2.85 -2.73
N PRO A 19 -10.46 3.01 -3.19
CA PRO A 19 -11.62 2.97 -2.32
C PRO A 19 -11.73 1.62 -1.61
N THR A 20 -12.17 1.62 -0.35
CA THR A 20 -12.37 0.39 0.42
C THR A 20 -13.48 -0.47 -0.18
N PRO A 21 -13.22 -1.69 -0.63
CA PRO A 21 -14.22 -2.58 -1.19
C PRO A 21 -15.09 -3.22 -0.08
N PHE A 22 -16.28 -3.70 -0.43
CA PHE A 22 -17.15 -4.39 0.51
C PHE A 22 -16.62 -5.78 0.92
N HIS A 23 -15.97 -6.47 -0.02
CA HIS A 23 -15.36 -7.78 0.19
C HIS A 23 -13.85 -7.68 -0.03
N GLN A 24 -13.18 -7.04 0.94
CA GLN A 24 -11.75 -6.87 0.87
C GLN A 24 -11.03 -8.20 1.13
N VAL A 25 -10.08 -8.51 0.26
CA VAL A 25 -9.23 -9.68 0.35
C VAL A 25 -7.81 -9.22 0.61
N HIS A 26 -7.12 -9.85 1.54
CA HIS A 26 -5.75 -9.51 1.88
C HIS A 26 -4.81 -9.74 0.67
N PRO A 27 -3.86 -8.84 0.36
CA PRO A 27 -3.03 -8.94 -0.85
C PRO A 27 -2.16 -10.20 -0.89
N LEU A 28 -1.76 -10.77 0.25
CA LEU A 28 -1.04 -12.05 0.30
C LEU A 28 -1.88 -13.23 -0.21
N ALA A 29 -3.20 -13.11 -0.24
CA ALA A 29 -4.08 -14.13 -0.82
C ALA A 29 -3.81 -14.37 -2.31
N ALA A 30 -3.30 -13.37 -3.03
CA ALA A 30 -2.96 -13.50 -4.45
C ALA A 30 -2.00 -14.67 -4.73
N ARG A 31 -1.14 -15.01 -3.77
CA ARG A 31 -0.23 -16.15 -3.86
C ARG A 31 -0.95 -17.49 -3.93
N PHE A 32 -2.08 -17.63 -3.23
CA PHE A 32 -2.90 -18.84 -3.29
C PHE A 32 -3.67 -18.93 -4.62
N PHE A 33 -4.11 -17.80 -5.15
CA PHE A 33 -4.84 -17.74 -6.42
C PHE A 33 -3.96 -18.02 -7.64
N ALA A 34 -2.65 -17.93 -7.51
CA ALA A 34 -1.71 -18.35 -8.55
C ALA A 34 -1.47 -19.87 -8.60
N GLN A 35 -2.07 -20.64 -7.67
CA GLN A 35 -1.92 -22.08 -7.57
C GLN A 35 -3.24 -22.76 -7.98
N SER A 36 -3.16 -23.85 -8.74
CA SER A 36 -4.34 -24.53 -9.23
C SER A 36 -5.05 -25.41 -8.19
N GLU A 37 -4.39 -25.77 -7.09
CA GLU A 37 -4.98 -26.58 -6.04
C GLU A 37 -4.26 -26.34 -4.72
N VAL A 38 -4.99 -25.89 -3.72
CA VAL A 38 -4.47 -25.59 -2.38
C VAL A 38 -5.34 -26.23 -1.33
N ALA A 39 -4.71 -26.86 -0.33
CA ALA A 39 -5.40 -27.28 0.89
C ALA A 39 -5.51 -26.08 1.82
N ILE A 40 -6.71 -25.68 2.17
CA ILE A 40 -6.99 -24.55 3.05
C ILE A 40 -7.69 -25.09 4.29
N SER A 41 -7.14 -24.74 5.47
CA SER A 41 -7.78 -25.00 6.76
C SER A 41 -8.49 -23.72 7.19
N HIS A 42 -9.82 -23.77 7.31
CA HIS A 42 -10.62 -22.64 7.77
C HIS A 42 -11.79 -23.15 8.62
N ASP A 43 -12.07 -22.48 9.73
CA ASP A 43 -13.16 -22.81 10.68
C ASP A 43 -13.20 -24.29 11.13
N GLY A 44 -12.01 -24.90 11.32
CA GLY A 44 -11.90 -26.28 11.79
C GLY A 44 -12.18 -27.35 10.72
N GLY A 45 -12.24 -26.97 9.46
CA GLY A 45 -12.32 -27.88 8.32
C GLY A 45 -11.17 -27.68 7.34
N ASP A 46 -10.63 -28.78 6.83
CA ASP A 46 -9.67 -28.77 5.74
C ASP A 46 -10.41 -29.03 4.42
N PHE A 47 -10.17 -28.23 3.42
CA PHE A 47 -10.68 -28.46 2.07
C PHE A 47 -9.60 -28.19 1.02
N ALA A 48 -9.57 -29.04 0.00
CA ALA A 48 -8.78 -28.78 -1.20
C ALA A 48 -9.71 -28.14 -2.24
N ALA A 49 -9.28 -27.04 -2.81
CA ALA A 49 -10.05 -26.33 -3.81
C ALA A 49 -9.13 -25.83 -4.91
N ASP A 50 -9.67 -25.79 -6.12
CA ASP A 50 -9.08 -24.99 -7.18
C ASP A 50 -9.25 -23.52 -6.80
N THR A 51 -8.13 -22.86 -6.52
CA THR A 51 -8.08 -21.47 -6.07
C THR A 51 -7.78 -20.50 -7.21
N LYS A 52 -7.59 -21.00 -8.44
CA LYS A 52 -7.31 -20.17 -9.60
C LYS A 52 -8.59 -19.52 -10.11
N PRO A 53 -8.64 -18.18 -10.19
CA PRO A 53 -9.81 -17.51 -10.77
C PRO A 53 -9.84 -17.70 -12.29
N GLU A 54 -11.04 -17.89 -12.85
CA GLU A 54 -11.22 -17.91 -14.31
C GLU A 54 -11.08 -16.51 -14.92
N GLN A 55 -11.43 -15.49 -14.13
CA GLN A 55 -11.45 -14.10 -14.58
C GLN A 55 -11.00 -13.14 -13.48
N VAL A 56 -10.21 -12.14 -13.84
CA VAL A 56 -9.78 -11.03 -12.98
C VAL A 56 -10.20 -9.71 -13.58
N ILE A 57 -10.89 -8.89 -12.78
CA ILE A 57 -11.26 -7.52 -13.17
C ILE A 57 -10.28 -6.55 -12.52
N VAL A 58 -9.54 -5.82 -13.34
CA VAL A 58 -8.58 -4.81 -12.92
C VAL A 58 -9.20 -3.43 -13.03
N VAL A 59 -9.29 -2.71 -11.92
CA VAL A 59 -9.75 -1.32 -11.90
C VAL A 59 -8.57 -0.40 -11.62
N GLY A 60 -8.22 0.44 -12.58
CA GLY A 60 -7.07 1.34 -12.49
C GLY A 60 -5.73 0.64 -12.77
N HIS A 61 -4.71 0.98 -12.00
CA HIS A 61 -3.31 0.55 -12.23
C HIS A 61 -2.69 -0.07 -10.98
N PRO A 62 -2.97 -1.35 -10.67
CA PRO A 62 -2.29 -2.04 -9.58
C PRO A 62 -0.80 -2.21 -9.90
N THR A 63 0.08 -1.99 -8.92
CA THR A 63 1.53 -2.00 -9.10
C THR A 63 2.36 -2.57 -7.95
N PRO A 64 1.92 -2.55 -6.66
CA PRO A 64 2.83 -2.85 -5.56
C PRO A 64 3.11 -4.33 -5.34
N HIS A 65 2.17 -5.22 -5.63
CA HIS A 65 2.25 -6.63 -5.23
C HIS A 65 2.63 -7.54 -6.39
N ARG A 66 3.77 -8.23 -6.26
CA ARG A 66 4.29 -9.14 -7.28
C ARG A 66 3.32 -10.29 -7.58
N ASP A 67 2.70 -10.87 -6.54
CA ASP A 67 1.78 -11.99 -6.71
C ASP A 67 0.50 -11.57 -7.43
N VAL A 68 0.00 -10.35 -7.20
CA VAL A 68 -1.10 -9.77 -7.98
C VAL A 68 -0.69 -9.59 -9.44
N MET A 69 0.50 -9.08 -9.69
CA MET A 69 1.00 -8.92 -11.06
C MET A 69 1.19 -10.26 -11.77
N ALA A 70 1.55 -11.32 -11.04
CA ALA A 70 1.65 -12.68 -11.58
C ALA A 70 0.29 -13.21 -12.05
N LEU A 71 -0.79 -12.96 -11.28
CA LEU A 71 -2.16 -13.31 -11.72
C LEU A 71 -2.55 -12.60 -13.01
N LEU A 72 -2.16 -11.33 -13.16
CA LEU A 72 -2.46 -10.56 -14.37
C LEU A 72 -1.64 -11.00 -15.60
N ALA A 73 -0.56 -11.72 -15.40
CA ALA A 73 0.29 -12.27 -16.43
C ALA A 73 0.00 -13.75 -16.76
N ASP A 74 -0.89 -14.38 -16.01
CA ASP A 74 -1.25 -15.79 -16.22
C ASP A 74 -2.11 -15.95 -17.49
N PRO A 75 -1.68 -16.73 -18.48
CA PRO A 75 -2.39 -16.89 -19.76
C PRO A 75 -3.71 -17.64 -19.64
N ASP A 76 -3.94 -18.35 -18.55
CA ASP A 76 -5.18 -19.11 -18.32
C ASP A 76 -6.26 -18.28 -17.61
N ILE A 77 -5.94 -17.04 -17.20
CA ILE A 77 -6.86 -16.12 -16.53
C ILE A 77 -7.31 -15.04 -17.51
N GLU A 78 -8.62 -14.90 -17.72
CA GLU A 78 -9.14 -13.78 -18.50
C GLU A 78 -9.02 -12.47 -17.73
N VAL A 79 -8.27 -11.49 -18.25
CA VAL A 79 -8.07 -10.19 -17.61
C VAL A 79 -8.94 -9.13 -18.27
N ILE A 80 -9.82 -8.51 -17.47
CA ILE A 80 -10.67 -7.39 -17.91
C ILE A 80 -10.15 -6.10 -17.27
N GLY A 81 -9.67 -5.17 -18.08
CA GLY A 81 -9.21 -3.85 -17.63
C GLY A 81 -10.34 -2.82 -17.65
N ILE A 82 -10.53 -2.13 -16.52
CA ILE A 82 -11.46 -1.00 -16.37
C ILE A 82 -10.64 0.25 -16.05
N SER A 83 -10.67 1.25 -16.91
CA SER A 83 -9.95 2.49 -16.72
C SER A 83 -10.73 3.69 -17.31
N ARG A 84 -10.73 4.81 -16.56
CA ARG A 84 -11.31 6.08 -17.03
C ARG A 84 -10.36 6.85 -17.95
N THR A 85 -9.07 6.52 -17.90
CA THR A 85 -8.00 7.22 -18.65
C THR A 85 -7.57 6.46 -19.90
N GLU A 86 -8.20 5.32 -20.19
CA GLU A 86 -7.85 4.41 -21.30
C GLU A 86 -6.42 3.85 -21.22
N THR A 87 -5.76 4.02 -20.07
CA THR A 87 -4.48 3.39 -19.77
C THR A 87 -4.70 2.16 -18.89
N PHE A 88 -3.94 1.09 -19.13
CA PHE A 88 -4.13 -0.21 -18.48
C PHE A 88 -2.81 -0.78 -18.02
N THR A 89 -2.82 -1.51 -16.90
CA THR A 89 -1.69 -2.32 -16.47
C THR A 89 -1.65 -3.59 -17.33
N GLY A 90 -0.51 -3.86 -17.94
CA GLY A 90 -0.34 -5.02 -18.81
C GLY A 90 -1.15 -4.91 -20.11
N GLN A 91 -1.56 -6.04 -20.63
CA GLN A 91 -2.39 -6.14 -21.84
C GLN A 91 -3.67 -6.95 -21.52
N PRO A 92 -4.69 -6.30 -20.95
CA PRO A 92 -5.93 -7.00 -20.64
C PRO A 92 -6.62 -7.52 -21.90
N ASP A 93 -7.25 -8.69 -21.79
CA ASP A 93 -7.99 -9.35 -22.89
C ASP A 93 -9.18 -8.52 -23.32
N LYS A 94 -9.85 -7.90 -22.35
CA LYS A 94 -10.97 -6.98 -22.57
C LYS A 94 -10.74 -5.65 -21.89
N ARG A 95 -11.23 -4.58 -22.50
CA ARG A 95 -11.05 -3.20 -22.00
C ARG A 95 -12.37 -2.46 -21.94
N GLY A 96 -12.55 -1.67 -20.90
CA GLY A 96 -13.74 -0.86 -20.73
C GLY A 96 -13.51 0.32 -19.79
N SER A 97 -14.49 1.23 -19.75
CA SER A 97 -14.48 2.39 -18.85
C SER A 97 -15.50 2.26 -17.71
N ARG A 98 -16.34 1.24 -17.75
CA ARG A 98 -17.37 0.96 -16.73
C ARG A 98 -17.71 -0.52 -16.71
N VAL A 99 -18.23 -0.98 -15.57
CA VAL A 99 -18.85 -2.30 -15.41
C VAL A 99 -20.37 -2.13 -15.55
N ASN A 100 -20.98 -2.92 -16.40
CA ASN A 100 -22.45 -2.93 -16.53
C ASN A 100 -23.08 -3.97 -15.59
N ALA A 101 -22.46 -5.14 -15.46
CA ALA A 101 -22.78 -6.19 -14.50
C ALA A 101 -21.58 -7.12 -14.34
N ALA A 102 -21.26 -7.48 -13.11
CA ALA A 102 -20.40 -8.62 -12.81
C ALA A 102 -21.28 -9.83 -12.50
N GLY A 103 -20.80 -11.03 -12.86
CA GLY A 103 -21.42 -12.27 -12.41
C GLY A 103 -21.38 -12.35 -10.87
N GLN A 104 -22.36 -13.05 -10.29
CA GLN A 104 -22.32 -13.33 -8.86
C GLN A 104 -21.26 -14.42 -8.60
N PRO A 105 -20.32 -14.19 -7.68
CA PRO A 105 -19.39 -15.23 -7.25
C PRO A 105 -20.17 -16.35 -6.55
N THR A 106 -19.69 -17.59 -6.70
CA THR A 106 -20.28 -18.72 -5.97
C THR A 106 -19.97 -18.61 -4.47
N ASP A 107 -20.83 -19.19 -3.63
CA ASP A 107 -20.57 -19.26 -2.18
C ASP A 107 -19.23 -19.93 -1.86
N THR A 108 -18.85 -20.93 -2.66
CA THR A 108 -17.56 -21.60 -2.52
C THR A 108 -16.40 -20.65 -2.79
N TRP A 109 -16.50 -19.84 -3.86
CA TRP A 109 -15.47 -18.86 -4.18
C TRP A 109 -15.34 -17.78 -3.10
N LEU A 110 -16.46 -17.29 -2.57
CA LEU A 110 -16.45 -16.33 -1.45
C LEU A 110 -15.70 -16.89 -0.23
N LYS A 111 -15.96 -18.15 0.14
CA LYS A 111 -15.26 -18.83 1.24
C LYS A 111 -13.77 -19.04 0.98
N ILE A 112 -13.39 -19.35 -0.25
CA ILE A 112 -11.99 -19.45 -0.63
C ILE A 112 -11.29 -18.10 -0.47
N CYS A 113 -11.89 -17.03 -0.97
CA CYS A 113 -11.32 -15.68 -0.87
C CYS A 113 -11.22 -15.20 0.58
N GLU A 114 -12.24 -15.47 1.40
CA GLU A 114 -12.25 -15.16 2.83
C GLU A 114 -11.13 -15.91 3.57
N ALA A 115 -11.08 -17.24 3.42
CA ALA A 115 -10.06 -18.06 4.05
C ALA A 115 -8.63 -17.67 3.63
N ALA A 116 -8.40 -17.41 2.35
CA ALA A 116 -7.10 -16.95 1.86
C ALA A 116 -6.73 -15.56 2.40
N GLY A 117 -7.71 -14.67 2.52
CA GLY A 117 -7.56 -13.36 3.14
C GLY A 117 -7.18 -13.45 4.62
N ASP A 118 -7.87 -14.31 5.38
CA ASP A 118 -7.61 -14.53 6.80
C ASP A 118 -6.23 -15.11 7.05
N VAL A 119 -5.80 -16.09 6.25
CA VAL A 119 -4.43 -16.64 6.33
C VAL A 119 -3.41 -15.56 6.06
N GLY A 120 -3.63 -14.71 5.06
CA GLY A 120 -2.74 -13.58 4.76
C GLY A 120 -2.63 -12.59 5.92
N ALA A 121 -3.77 -12.19 6.49
CA ALA A 121 -3.83 -11.28 7.63
C ALA A 121 -3.19 -11.88 8.90
N GLU A 122 -3.42 -13.17 9.15
CA GLU A 122 -2.81 -13.87 10.29
C GLU A 122 -1.28 -13.96 10.14
N THR A 123 -0.79 -14.23 8.94
CA THR A 123 0.66 -14.25 8.66
C THR A 123 1.30 -12.91 9.01
N VAL A 124 0.65 -11.80 8.65
CA VAL A 124 1.15 -10.46 9.00
C VAL A 124 1.11 -10.22 10.51
N ARG A 125 0.03 -10.62 11.20
CA ARG A 125 -0.06 -10.50 12.66
C ARG A 125 1.03 -11.29 13.37
N GLN A 126 1.33 -12.50 12.92
CA GLN A 126 2.43 -13.31 13.44
C GLN A 126 3.78 -12.61 13.22
N ALA A 127 4.05 -12.12 12.01
CA ALA A 127 5.30 -11.41 11.72
C ALA A 127 5.48 -10.15 12.59
N LEU A 128 4.40 -9.47 12.96
CA LEU A 128 4.44 -8.30 13.86
C LEU A 128 4.68 -8.68 15.33
N THR A 129 4.51 -9.95 15.71
CA THR A 129 4.68 -10.43 17.09
C THR A 129 5.95 -11.25 17.33
N GLU A 130 6.66 -11.60 16.26
CA GLU A 130 7.89 -12.39 16.33
C GLU A 130 9.10 -11.50 16.64
N ASP A 131 9.71 -11.71 17.80
CA ASP A 131 10.88 -10.95 18.26
C ASP A 131 12.12 -11.13 17.34
N GLU A 132 12.16 -12.20 16.55
CA GLU A 132 13.30 -12.53 15.68
C GLU A 132 13.57 -11.44 14.63
N PHE A 133 12.52 -10.78 14.15
CA PHE A 133 12.64 -9.76 13.10
C PHE A 133 12.94 -8.36 13.64
N GLY A 134 12.81 -8.14 14.96
CA GLY A 134 12.94 -6.82 15.55
C GLY A 134 11.91 -5.82 14.99
N PHE A 135 12.20 -4.53 15.09
CA PHE A 135 11.33 -3.47 14.55
C PHE A 135 11.60 -3.28 13.05
N THR A 136 10.57 -3.45 12.23
CA THR A 136 10.64 -3.35 10.75
C THR A 136 9.73 -2.25 10.20
N GLY A 137 9.82 -1.98 8.88
CA GLY A 137 8.89 -1.09 8.18
C GLY A 137 7.41 -1.51 8.32
N LEU A 138 7.16 -2.82 8.44
CA LEU A 138 5.81 -3.34 8.69
C LEU A 138 5.26 -2.90 10.06
N HIS A 139 6.10 -2.87 11.10
CA HIS A 139 5.72 -2.34 12.42
C HIS A 139 5.45 -0.84 12.37
N ALA A 140 6.27 -0.07 11.64
CA ALA A 140 6.04 1.35 11.42
C ALA A 140 4.70 1.61 10.72
N ALA A 141 4.39 0.83 9.69
CA ALA A 141 3.12 0.91 8.97
C ALA A 141 1.93 0.55 9.87
N ALA A 142 2.03 -0.54 10.65
CA ALA A 142 1.00 -0.93 11.60
C ALA A 142 0.74 0.19 12.63
N ALA A 143 1.80 0.74 13.24
CA ALA A 143 1.69 1.82 14.21
C ALA A 143 1.03 3.08 13.62
N VAL A 144 1.37 3.45 12.38
CA VAL A 144 0.73 4.58 11.68
C VAL A 144 -0.74 4.27 11.41
N CYS A 145 -1.05 3.11 10.85
CA CYS A 145 -2.41 2.74 10.48
C CYS A 145 -3.34 2.62 11.69
N ASP A 146 -2.86 2.11 12.83
CA ASP A 146 -3.62 1.99 14.06
C ASP A 146 -3.99 3.35 14.69
N THR A 147 -3.26 4.42 14.34
CA THR A 147 -3.59 5.76 14.83
C THR A 147 -4.61 6.50 13.99
N LEU A 148 -4.88 6.03 12.75
CA LEU A 148 -5.81 6.67 11.82
C LEU A 148 -7.26 6.51 12.27
N GLY A 149 -8.03 7.57 12.09
CA GLY A 149 -9.47 7.58 12.32
C GLY A 149 -10.24 8.15 11.14
N VAL A 150 -11.56 8.02 11.19
CA VAL A 150 -12.44 8.58 10.16
C VAL A 150 -12.20 10.08 10.00
N GLY A 151 -11.97 10.51 8.77
CA GLY A 151 -11.64 11.89 8.40
C GLY A 151 -10.16 12.19 8.34
N ASP A 152 -9.29 11.33 8.88
CA ASP A 152 -7.83 11.49 8.76
C ASP A 152 -7.35 11.21 7.33
N THR A 153 -6.16 11.69 7.03
CA THR A 153 -5.52 11.52 5.72
C THR A 153 -4.17 10.84 5.89
N LEU A 154 -3.87 9.90 4.99
CA LEU A 154 -2.59 9.21 4.92
C LEU A 154 -1.88 9.56 3.62
N VAL A 155 -0.61 9.94 3.71
CA VAL A 155 0.29 10.09 2.56
C VAL A 155 1.35 9.00 2.63
N LEU A 156 1.48 8.22 1.57
CA LEU A 156 2.44 7.11 1.51
C LEU A 156 3.55 7.40 0.53
N GLY A 157 4.77 7.28 1.00
CA GLY A 157 5.95 7.22 0.14
C GLY A 157 5.94 5.98 -0.73
N SER A 158 6.55 6.08 -1.90
CA SER A 158 6.82 4.92 -2.75
C SER A 158 7.74 3.92 -2.06
N SER A 159 7.99 2.76 -2.68
CA SER A 159 8.82 1.69 -2.14
C SER A 159 8.09 0.82 -1.10
N ASN A 160 8.73 0.48 0.05
CA ASN A 160 8.14 -0.37 1.08
C ASN A 160 6.91 0.25 1.79
N PRO A 161 6.87 1.56 2.13
CA PRO A 161 5.77 2.12 2.89
C PRO A 161 4.37 1.84 2.32
N VAL A 162 4.19 1.93 1.01
CA VAL A 162 2.89 1.63 0.37
C VAL A 162 2.56 0.14 0.39
N ARG A 163 3.56 -0.74 0.36
CA ARG A 163 3.38 -2.19 0.45
C ARG A 163 3.04 -2.60 1.88
N ASP A 164 3.79 -2.08 2.84
CA ASP A 164 3.61 -2.35 4.26
C ASP A 164 2.22 -1.88 4.72
N ALA A 165 1.80 -0.68 4.31
CA ALA A 165 0.45 -0.19 4.57
C ALA A 165 -0.64 -1.11 3.99
N SER A 166 -0.42 -1.68 2.81
CA SER A 166 -1.33 -2.65 2.21
C SER A 166 -1.40 -3.96 3.01
N PHE A 167 -0.26 -4.43 3.51
CA PHE A 167 -0.18 -5.65 4.30
C PHE A 167 -0.81 -5.51 5.69
N VAL A 168 -0.80 -4.33 6.29
CA VAL A 168 -1.46 -4.09 7.58
C VAL A 168 -2.93 -3.69 7.45
N GLY A 169 -3.52 -3.81 6.25
CA GLY A 169 -4.96 -3.75 6.04
C GLY A 169 -5.52 -2.53 5.34
N MET A 170 -4.66 -1.57 4.88
CA MET A 170 -5.16 -0.47 4.05
C MET A 170 -5.73 -0.98 2.71
N PRO A 171 -6.78 -0.34 2.16
CA PRO A 171 -7.43 0.90 2.60
C PRO A 171 -8.47 0.71 3.72
N PHE A 172 -8.64 1.74 4.57
CA PHE A 172 -9.70 1.79 5.59
C PHE A 172 -10.81 2.76 5.16
N ASP A 173 -12.05 2.43 5.49
CA ASP A 173 -13.17 3.33 5.24
C ASP A 173 -13.05 4.61 6.08
N GLY A 174 -13.32 5.74 5.42
CA GLY A 174 -13.24 7.05 6.05
C GLY A 174 -11.83 7.66 6.14
N VAL A 175 -10.79 6.98 5.66
CA VAL A 175 -9.43 7.50 5.54
C VAL A 175 -9.12 7.78 4.06
N SER A 176 -8.65 8.98 3.76
CA SER A 176 -8.21 9.34 2.42
C SER A 176 -6.71 9.06 2.27
N THR A 177 -6.33 8.20 1.33
CA THR A 177 -4.94 7.82 1.13
C THR A 177 -4.39 8.34 -0.20
N TYR A 178 -3.22 8.97 -0.15
CA TYR A 178 -2.49 9.51 -1.30
C TYR A 178 -1.11 8.88 -1.42
N ALA A 179 -0.70 8.55 -2.63
CA ALA A 179 0.65 8.07 -2.95
C ALA A 179 1.01 8.37 -4.40
N ALA A 180 2.28 8.59 -4.68
CA ALA A 180 2.80 8.76 -6.03
C ALA A 180 2.85 7.41 -6.75
N ARG A 181 1.72 6.97 -7.33
CA ARG A 181 1.59 5.63 -7.95
C ARG A 181 1.90 5.59 -9.45
N GLY A 182 1.95 6.72 -10.12
CA GLY A 182 2.28 6.80 -11.56
C GLY A 182 3.68 6.27 -11.86
N ALA A 183 4.68 7.15 -11.80
CA ALA A 183 6.09 6.77 -11.93
C ALA A 183 6.69 6.15 -10.65
N ALA A 184 5.95 6.19 -9.54
CA ALA A 184 6.37 5.71 -8.23
C ALA A 184 7.72 6.29 -7.74
N GLY A 185 7.99 7.56 -8.09
CA GLY A 185 9.19 8.29 -7.67
C GLY A 185 9.17 8.61 -6.17
N ILE A 186 10.35 8.88 -5.64
CA ILE A 186 10.54 9.30 -4.24
C ILE A 186 10.68 10.83 -4.11
N ASP A 187 10.74 11.51 -5.23
CA ASP A 187 10.84 12.97 -5.33
C ASP A 187 9.53 13.66 -4.89
N GLY A 188 9.64 14.81 -4.23
CA GLY A 188 8.50 15.65 -3.87
C GLY A 188 7.54 15.07 -2.83
N THR A 189 7.86 13.98 -2.13
CA THR A 189 6.94 13.30 -1.20
C THR A 189 6.69 14.11 0.07
N VAL A 190 7.71 14.77 0.63
CA VAL A 190 7.57 15.67 1.78
C VAL A 190 6.72 16.88 1.39
N SER A 191 7.02 17.49 0.24
CA SER A 191 6.25 18.61 -0.32
C SER A 191 4.78 18.23 -0.56
N GLN A 192 4.54 17.02 -1.06
CA GLN A 192 3.18 16.48 -1.22
C GLN A 192 2.47 16.35 0.13
N ALA A 193 3.13 15.81 1.15
CA ALA A 193 2.55 15.66 2.48
C ALA A 193 2.17 17.01 3.09
N VAL A 194 3.05 18.01 2.97
CA VAL A 194 2.78 19.40 3.39
C VAL A 194 1.58 19.98 2.65
N GLY A 195 1.55 19.84 1.32
CA GLY A 195 0.45 20.35 0.50
C GLY A 195 -0.90 19.69 0.81
N VAL A 196 -0.91 18.37 1.01
CA VAL A 196 -2.11 17.62 1.40
C VAL A 196 -2.60 18.05 2.78
N ALA A 197 -1.71 18.23 3.75
CA ALA A 197 -2.07 18.68 5.10
C ALA A 197 -2.69 20.08 5.06
N LEU A 198 -2.08 21.01 4.36
CA LEU A 198 -2.61 22.38 4.20
C LEU A 198 -3.97 22.38 3.49
N ALA A 199 -4.14 21.60 2.43
CA ALA A 199 -5.41 21.47 1.73
C ALA A 199 -6.51 20.89 2.63
N THR A 200 -6.20 19.86 3.41
CA THR A 200 -7.14 19.24 4.35
C THR A 200 -7.61 20.23 5.42
N GLN A 201 -6.69 21.04 5.96
CA GLN A 201 -7.03 22.09 6.91
C GLN A 201 -7.90 23.18 6.28
N ALA A 202 -7.58 23.61 5.08
CA ALA A 202 -8.33 24.64 4.37
C ALA A 202 -9.75 24.21 3.98
N LEU A 203 -9.96 22.93 3.70
CA LEU A 203 -11.28 22.39 3.35
C LEU A 203 -12.22 22.25 4.54
N ARG A 204 -11.69 22.21 5.76
CA ARG A 204 -12.46 21.97 7.00
C ARG A 204 -12.11 22.96 8.12
N PRO A 205 -12.23 24.27 7.87
CA PRO A 205 -11.76 25.29 8.82
C PRO A 205 -12.57 25.35 10.12
N ASP A 206 -13.83 24.86 10.09
CA ASP A 206 -14.77 24.97 11.22
C ASP A 206 -14.85 23.70 12.07
N GLU A 207 -14.08 22.66 11.75
CA GLU A 207 -14.06 21.45 12.56
C GLU A 207 -13.33 21.69 13.89
N ILE A 208 -13.97 21.31 15.00
CA ILE A 208 -13.42 21.42 16.37
C ILE A 208 -12.09 20.68 16.49
N ARG A 209 -11.94 19.60 15.75
CA ARG A 209 -10.71 18.86 15.60
C ARG A 209 -10.33 18.83 14.12
N ALA A 210 -9.29 19.56 13.76
CA ALA A 210 -8.75 19.45 12.40
C ALA A 210 -8.36 18.00 12.09
N PRO A 211 -8.75 17.47 10.93
CA PRO A 211 -8.31 16.14 10.50
C PRO A 211 -6.79 16.06 10.49
N ARG A 212 -6.25 14.96 10.99
CA ARG A 212 -4.80 14.74 10.97
C ARG A 212 -4.36 14.29 9.59
N THR A 213 -3.15 14.69 9.22
CA THR A 213 -2.44 14.12 8.08
C THR A 213 -1.21 13.39 8.60
N LEU A 214 -1.16 12.10 8.37
CA LEU A 214 0.01 11.27 8.65
C LEU A 214 0.69 10.97 7.33
N ALA A 215 2.01 11.06 7.29
CA ALA A 215 2.81 10.67 6.14
C ALA A 215 3.79 9.58 6.57
N LEU A 216 3.78 8.44 5.88
CA LEU A 216 4.74 7.35 6.10
C LEU A 216 5.62 7.23 4.87
N MET A 217 6.93 7.33 5.07
CA MET A 217 7.93 7.25 4.00
C MET A 217 9.23 6.64 4.48
N GLY A 218 10.05 6.14 3.56
CA GLY A 218 11.40 5.70 3.86
C GLY A 218 12.37 6.90 4.02
N ASP A 219 13.52 6.61 4.59
CA ASP A 219 14.62 7.56 4.79
C ASP A 219 15.11 8.21 3.50
N LEU A 220 15.38 7.44 2.46
CA LEU A 220 15.80 7.98 1.15
C LEU A 220 14.74 8.89 0.55
N THR A 221 13.46 8.59 0.72
CA THR A 221 12.36 9.44 0.27
C THR A 221 12.34 10.76 1.03
N PHE A 222 12.53 10.71 2.36
CA PHE A 222 12.60 11.89 3.20
C PHE A 222 13.81 12.76 2.88
N ILE A 223 15.01 12.17 2.79
CA ILE A 223 16.25 12.86 2.45
C ILE A 223 16.18 13.51 1.07
N HIS A 224 15.57 12.82 0.09
CA HIS A 224 15.45 13.33 -1.28
C HIS A 224 14.63 14.61 -1.38
N ASP A 225 13.64 14.81 -0.50
CA ASP A 225 12.74 15.97 -0.53
C ASP A 225 12.68 16.72 0.81
N THR A 226 13.75 16.70 1.61
CA THR A 226 13.81 17.47 2.87
C THR A 226 13.54 18.95 2.69
N ASN A 227 13.89 19.51 1.53
CA ASN A 227 13.56 20.89 1.19
C ASN A 227 12.05 21.17 1.17
N GLY A 228 11.19 20.16 1.09
CA GLY A 228 9.75 20.29 1.27
C GLY A 228 9.34 20.81 2.65
N LEU A 229 10.23 20.73 3.67
CA LEU A 229 10.05 21.30 4.99
C LEU A 229 10.39 22.81 5.05
N LEU A 230 11.04 23.34 4.02
CA LEU A 230 11.43 24.75 3.97
C LEU A 230 10.21 25.62 3.66
N ILE A 231 9.54 26.07 4.70
CA ILE A 231 8.36 26.93 4.64
C ILE A 231 8.75 28.32 5.11
N GLY A 232 8.52 29.35 4.31
CA GLY A 232 8.84 30.73 4.62
C GLY A 232 8.15 31.19 5.91
N PRO A 233 8.69 32.25 6.57
CA PRO A 233 8.15 32.70 7.86
C PRO A 233 6.72 33.25 7.78
N ASP A 234 6.34 33.78 6.62
CA ASP A 234 5.02 34.36 6.37
C ASP A 234 4.05 33.39 5.66
N GLU A 235 4.50 32.15 5.38
CA GLU A 235 3.70 31.15 4.70
C GLU A 235 2.93 30.24 5.68
N PRO A 236 1.76 29.71 5.28
CA PRO A 236 1.00 28.82 6.13
C PRO A 236 1.76 27.52 6.40
N ARG A 237 1.80 27.12 7.67
CA ARG A 237 2.40 25.86 8.10
C ARG A 237 1.31 24.86 8.48
N PRO A 238 1.46 23.56 8.13
CA PRO A 238 0.51 22.54 8.57
C PRO A 238 0.64 22.31 10.08
N GLY A 239 -0.44 22.55 10.82
CA GLY A 239 -0.49 22.33 12.28
C GLY A 239 -0.87 20.89 12.68
N ASN A 240 -1.19 20.03 11.70
CA ASN A 240 -1.73 18.68 11.92
C ASN A 240 -1.00 17.61 11.11
N LEU A 241 0.20 17.89 10.61
CA LEU A 241 1.03 16.95 9.86
C LEU A 241 2.01 16.23 10.80
N THR A 242 2.03 14.91 10.71
CA THR A 242 3.07 14.06 11.29
C THR A 242 3.72 13.26 10.17
N ILE A 243 5.04 13.38 10.03
CA ILE A 243 5.83 12.57 9.09
C ILE A 243 6.53 11.48 9.90
N VAL A 244 6.28 10.24 9.53
CA VAL A 244 6.95 9.05 10.07
C VAL A 244 7.95 8.57 9.05
N VAL A 245 9.21 8.54 9.43
CA VAL A 245 10.31 8.05 8.58
C VAL A 245 10.70 6.65 9.05
N ALA A 246 10.39 5.65 8.23
CA ALA A 246 10.88 4.29 8.42
C ALA A 246 12.33 4.24 7.88
N ASN A 247 13.29 4.38 8.79
CA ASN A 247 14.71 4.49 8.47
C ASN A 247 15.37 3.11 8.58
N ASP A 248 15.74 2.53 7.45
CA ASP A 248 16.54 1.31 7.33
C ASP A 248 17.96 1.59 6.78
N ASP A 249 18.37 2.86 6.82
CA ASP A 249 19.68 3.39 6.39
C ASP A 249 19.99 3.07 4.92
N GLY A 250 18.98 3.16 4.04
CA GLY A 250 19.24 3.05 2.61
C GLY A 250 18.15 2.39 1.76
N GLY A 251 18.60 1.58 0.80
CA GLY A 251 17.75 0.94 -0.19
C GLY A 251 17.16 -0.41 0.21
N GLY A 252 16.55 -0.52 1.40
CA GLY A 252 16.02 -1.77 1.95
C GLY A 252 15.06 -2.53 1.04
N ILE A 253 14.33 -1.84 0.15
CA ILE A 253 13.46 -2.51 -0.83
C ILE A 253 14.23 -3.50 -1.73
N PHE A 254 15.48 -3.22 -2.04
CA PHE A 254 16.27 -4.06 -2.95
C PHE A 254 16.64 -5.41 -2.35
N GLU A 255 16.55 -5.56 -1.01
CA GLU A 255 16.73 -6.84 -0.32
C GLU A 255 15.71 -7.89 -0.78
N ALA A 256 14.47 -7.49 -0.99
CA ALA A 256 13.38 -8.35 -1.42
C ALA A 256 13.30 -8.54 -2.94
N LEU A 257 14.24 -7.96 -3.69
CA LEU A 257 14.30 -8.04 -5.15
C LEU A 257 15.52 -8.86 -5.61
N GLU A 258 15.67 -9.02 -6.92
CA GLU A 258 16.79 -9.77 -7.52
C GLU A 258 18.18 -9.33 -7.05
N PRO A 259 18.45 -8.02 -6.80
CA PRO A 259 19.74 -7.57 -6.26
C PRO A 259 20.08 -8.12 -4.87
N GLY A 260 19.06 -8.46 -4.05
CA GLY A 260 19.24 -9.05 -2.72
C GLY A 260 19.67 -10.52 -2.73
N ALA A 261 19.74 -11.17 -3.89
CA ALA A 261 20.14 -12.56 -4.00
C ALA A 261 21.58 -12.80 -3.51
N ASP A 262 21.85 -13.94 -2.88
CA ASP A 262 23.13 -14.31 -2.23
C ASP A 262 24.33 -14.12 -3.15
N HIS A 263 24.22 -14.47 -4.42
CA HIS A 263 25.32 -14.35 -5.39
C HIS A 263 25.69 -12.91 -5.75
N LEU A 264 24.83 -11.92 -5.45
CA LEU A 264 25.06 -10.48 -5.65
C LEU A 264 25.46 -9.74 -4.38
N ARG A 265 25.46 -10.41 -3.23
CA ARG A 265 25.70 -9.83 -1.90
C ARG A 265 26.99 -9.00 -1.80
N GLY A 266 28.06 -9.42 -2.47
CA GLY A 266 29.34 -8.74 -2.41
C GLY A 266 29.33 -7.29 -2.93
N ALA A 267 28.35 -6.91 -3.75
CA ALA A 267 28.20 -5.55 -4.28
C ALA A 267 26.96 -4.83 -3.73
N PHE A 268 26.10 -5.53 -3.01
CA PHE A 268 24.79 -5.05 -2.61
C PHE A 268 24.81 -3.73 -1.86
N GLU A 269 25.59 -3.64 -0.78
CA GLU A 269 25.67 -2.43 0.07
C GLU A 269 26.14 -1.21 -0.70
N ARG A 270 27.06 -1.41 -1.63
CA ARG A 270 27.61 -0.29 -2.42
C ARG A 270 26.67 0.19 -3.52
N VAL A 271 25.90 -0.72 -4.12
CA VAL A 271 25.17 -0.44 -5.38
C VAL A 271 23.67 -0.23 -5.12
N PHE A 272 23.11 -0.91 -4.16
CA PHE A 272 21.68 -0.94 -3.88
C PHE A 272 21.31 -0.53 -2.45
N GLY A 273 21.99 -1.09 -1.45
CA GLY A 273 21.80 -0.72 -0.04
C GLY A 273 22.15 0.75 0.18
N THR A 274 23.29 1.17 -0.28
CA THR A 274 23.77 2.57 -0.22
C THR A 274 23.54 3.24 1.12
N PRO A 275 24.03 2.67 2.24
CA PRO A 275 23.81 3.24 3.56
C PRO A 275 24.35 4.66 3.62
N HIS A 276 23.55 5.57 4.16
CA HIS A 276 23.88 7.01 4.12
C HIS A 276 24.34 7.57 5.47
N GLY A 277 24.03 6.90 6.60
CA GLY A 277 24.40 7.32 7.95
C GLY A 277 23.92 8.72 8.32
N THR A 278 22.86 9.22 7.69
CA THR A 278 22.32 10.55 7.93
C THR A 278 21.55 10.60 9.24
N ASP A 279 21.84 11.57 10.07
CA ASP A 279 21.08 11.86 11.28
C ASP A 279 19.78 12.60 10.90
N ILE A 280 18.67 11.86 10.93
CA ILE A 280 17.34 12.35 10.54
C ILE A 280 16.83 13.39 11.56
N GLU A 281 17.17 13.26 12.86
CA GLU A 281 16.81 14.22 13.88
C GLU A 281 17.43 15.59 13.59
N GLN A 282 18.75 15.64 13.44
CA GLN A 282 19.45 16.89 13.13
C GLN A 282 18.97 17.50 11.81
N LEU A 283 18.66 16.65 10.83
CA LEU A 283 18.15 17.11 9.53
C LEU A 283 16.75 17.75 9.69
N ALA A 284 15.85 17.13 10.43
CA ALA A 284 14.51 17.68 10.70
C ALA A 284 14.59 19.00 11.48
N GLU A 285 15.42 19.06 12.52
CA GLU A 285 15.63 20.26 13.34
C GLU A 285 16.20 21.43 12.53
N ALA A 286 17.12 21.16 11.57
CA ALA A 286 17.69 22.18 10.71
C ALA A 286 16.62 22.91 9.86
N TYR A 287 15.52 22.25 9.56
CA TYR A 287 14.36 22.83 8.87
C TYR A 287 13.26 23.35 9.83
N GLY A 288 13.51 23.29 11.14
CA GLY A 288 12.57 23.76 12.16
C GLY A 288 11.35 22.85 12.35
N ALA A 289 11.47 21.57 12.06
CA ALA A 289 10.48 20.57 12.40
C ALA A 289 10.77 20.00 13.80
N ASP A 290 9.71 19.73 14.56
CA ASP A 290 9.82 19.04 15.84
C ASP A 290 10.11 17.56 15.58
N TYR A 291 11.14 17.02 16.23
CA TYR A 291 11.48 15.59 16.14
C TYR A 291 11.12 14.87 17.45
N ARG A 292 10.67 13.61 17.32
CA ARG A 292 10.34 12.75 18.47
C ARG A 292 10.67 11.29 18.17
#